data_bd5445ad2a6183914999ee416e044e89
#
_entry.id   bd5445ad2a6183914999ee416e044e89
#
_cell.length_a   1.000
_cell.length_b   1.000
_cell.length_c   1.000
_cell.angle_alpha   90.00
_cell.angle_beta   90.00
_cell.angle_gamma   90.00
#
_symmetry.space_group_name_H-M   'P 1'
#
loop_
_entity.id
_entity.type
_entity.pdbx_description
1 polymer ?
#
loop_
_entity_poly.entity_id
_entity_poly.type
_entity_poly.pdbx_seq_one_letter_code
_entity_poly.pdbx_strand_id
1 'polypeptide(L)'
;ALEQPITMRSFVVVEGEDELRRIMAAPLEKWRVFLHPAQRNLTQKNYSGPVRVLGGAGTGKTVVALHRAKYLASQCTGQQRILFTTYTANLAADIQENLRKICSIEELRKIEVIHLDAWVSRFMRESGFSFQIGYDDALAPIWEKALFLANTELPYDVSFYQEEWNRVVISQEAITRDQYLKASRNG
;
A
#
# COMPACT_ATOMS: atom_id res chain seq x y z
N ALA A 1 -10.32 -37.18 3.39
CA ALA A 1 -10.81 -35.78 3.26
C ALA A 1 -9.68 -34.75 3.43
N LEU A 2 -8.69 -34.99 4.29
CA LEU A 2 -7.55 -34.06 4.54
C LEU A 2 -6.50 -34.05 3.42
N GLU A 3 -6.49 -35.02 2.54
CA GLU A 3 -5.50 -35.15 1.46
C GLU A 3 -5.89 -34.43 0.15
N GLN A 4 -7.02 -33.75 0.14
CA GLN A 4 -7.43 -32.95 -1.03
C GLN A 4 -6.57 -31.67 -1.14
N PRO A 5 -6.08 -31.29 -2.34
CA PRO A 5 -5.20 -30.12 -2.53
C PRO A 5 -5.77 -28.79 -2.01
N ILE A 6 -7.10 -28.63 -2.03
CA ILE A 6 -7.79 -27.45 -1.52
C ILE A 6 -7.76 -27.42 0.01
N THR A 7 -7.94 -28.58 0.66
CA THR A 7 -7.93 -28.72 2.12
C THR A 7 -6.51 -28.50 2.67
N MET A 8 -5.49 -29.03 2.03
CA MET A 8 -4.08 -28.81 2.39
C MET A 8 -3.62 -27.35 2.33
N ARG A 9 -4.30 -26.51 1.54
CA ARG A 9 -4.02 -25.06 1.50
C ARG A 9 -4.64 -24.29 2.66
N SER A 10 -5.61 -24.86 3.34
CA SER A 10 -6.36 -24.22 4.41
C SER A 10 -5.91 -24.62 5.81
N PHE A 11 -5.12 -25.70 5.93
CA PHE A 11 -4.67 -26.22 7.22
C PHE A 11 -3.15 -26.36 7.24
N VAL A 12 -2.55 -26.04 8.38
CA VAL A 12 -1.16 -26.36 8.67
C VAL A 12 -1.13 -27.76 9.25
N VAL A 13 -0.48 -28.69 8.55
CA VAL A 13 -0.20 -30.02 9.11
C VAL A 13 0.98 -29.85 10.06
N VAL A 14 0.74 -30.13 11.34
CA VAL A 14 1.73 -30.04 12.41
C VAL A 14 2.26 -31.45 12.65
N GLU A 15 3.58 -31.62 12.65
CA GLU A 15 4.22 -32.90 12.95
C GLU A 15 4.36 -33.08 14.47
N GLY A 16 3.31 -33.57 15.11
CA GLY A 16 3.33 -33.95 16.51
C GLY A 16 2.59 -32.99 17.46
N GLU A 17 2.18 -33.56 18.59
CA GLU A 17 1.39 -32.86 19.62
C GLU A 17 2.20 -31.72 20.30
N ASP A 18 3.49 -31.89 20.45
CA ASP A 18 4.36 -30.90 21.07
C ASP A 18 4.55 -29.64 20.22
N GLU A 19 4.58 -29.79 18.90
CA GLU A 19 4.63 -28.64 17.99
C GLU A 19 3.29 -27.90 18.01
N LEU A 20 2.17 -28.62 17.99
CA LEU A 20 0.84 -28.03 18.10
C LEU A 20 0.71 -27.23 19.42
N ARG A 21 1.13 -27.81 20.55
CA ARG A 21 1.12 -27.13 21.84
C ARG A 21 1.97 -25.86 21.86
N ARG A 22 3.17 -25.88 21.28
CA ARG A 22 4.04 -24.70 21.15
C ARG A 22 3.39 -23.61 20.31
N ILE A 23 2.78 -23.99 19.20
CA ILE A 23 2.08 -23.07 18.31
C ILE A 23 0.88 -22.45 19.04
N MET A 24 0.05 -23.26 19.70
CA MET A 24 -1.13 -22.80 20.45
C MET A 24 -0.79 -21.94 21.68
N ALA A 25 0.34 -22.19 22.32
CA ALA A 25 0.82 -21.42 23.46
C ALA A 25 1.52 -20.08 23.04
N ALA A 26 1.72 -19.87 21.75
CA ALA A 26 2.37 -18.64 21.27
C ALA A 26 1.46 -17.41 21.53
N PRO A 27 2.01 -16.28 21.97
CA PRO A 27 1.26 -15.03 22.11
C PRO A 27 0.58 -14.62 20.81
N LEU A 28 -0.61 -14.00 20.90
CA LEU A 28 -1.38 -13.52 19.74
C LEU A 28 -0.57 -12.64 18.78
N GLU A 29 0.39 -11.89 19.33
CA GLU A 29 1.30 -11.06 18.53
C GLU A 29 2.16 -11.86 17.53
N LYS A 30 2.52 -13.11 17.87
CA LYS A 30 3.24 -14.00 16.96
C LYS A 30 2.34 -14.53 15.86
N TRP A 31 1.05 -14.71 16.14
CA TRP A 31 0.08 -15.13 15.13
C TRP A 31 -0.18 -14.05 14.08
N ARG A 32 -0.13 -12.78 14.44
CA ARG A 32 -0.30 -11.65 13.50
C ARG A 32 0.76 -11.61 12.39
N VAL A 33 1.93 -12.19 12.64
CA VAL A 33 3.05 -12.26 11.68
C VAL A 33 3.36 -13.70 11.25
N PHE A 34 2.49 -14.65 11.54
CA PHE A 34 2.68 -16.05 11.19
C PHE A 34 2.55 -16.25 9.68
N LEU A 35 3.61 -16.78 9.08
CA LEU A 35 3.64 -17.11 7.65
C LEU A 35 3.25 -18.58 7.44
N HIS A 36 2.12 -18.81 6.77
CA HIS A 36 1.70 -20.17 6.44
C HIS A 36 2.74 -20.87 5.54
N PRO A 37 3.08 -22.15 5.78
CA PRO A 37 4.09 -22.86 4.99
C PRO A 37 3.88 -22.78 3.47
N ALA A 38 2.63 -22.85 2.99
CA ALA A 38 2.29 -22.70 1.58
C ALA A 38 2.63 -21.31 0.99
N GLN A 39 2.76 -20.28 1.84
CA GLN A 39 3.12 -18.92 1.43
C GLN A 39 4.64 -18.69 1.43
N ARG A 40 5.42 -19.57 2.07
CA ARG A 40 6.88 -19.40 2.22
C ARG A 40 7.58 -19.25 0.87
N ASN A 41 7.20 -20.02 -0.12
CA ASN A 41 7.78 -19.95 -1.46
C ASN A 41 7.56 -18.59 -2.13
N LEU A 42 6.43 -17.89 -1.84
CA LEU A 42 6.18 -16.56 -2.37
C LEU A 42 7.14 -15.51 -1.79
N THR A 43 7.61 -15.70 -0.58
CA THR A 43 8.49 -14.75 0.11
C THR A 43 9.96 -14.91 -0.26
N GLN A 44 10.41 -16.12 -0.61
CA GLN A 44 11.82 -16.44 -0.81
C GLN A 44 12.22 -16.65 -2.28
N LYS A 45 11.26 -16.77 -3.18
CA LYS A 45 11.53 -16.96 -4.60
C LYS A 45 12.15 -15.69 -5.22
N ASN A 46 13.16 -15.86 -6.05
CA ASN A 46 13.66 -14.78 -6.88
C ASN A 46 12.76 -14.55 -8.09
N TYR A 47 12.35 -13.31 -8.29
CA TYR A 47 11.48 -12.90 -9.38
C TYR A 47 12.24 -11.96 -10.30
N SER A 48 12.08 -12.11 -11.61
CA SER A 48 12.70 -11.27 -12.63
C SER A 48 11.90 -10.00 -12.95
N GLY A 49 10.76 -9.80 -12.31
CA GLY A 49 9.86 -8.67 -12.57
C GLY A 49 8.86 -8.42 -11.43
N PRO A 50 7.89 -7.54 -11.65
CA PRO A 50 6.86 -7.22 -10.67
C PRO A 50 6.04 -8.47 -10.29
N VAL A 51 5.69 -8.56 -9.00
CA VAL A 51 4.89 -9.67 -8.45
C VAL A 51 3.63 -9.12 -7.83
N ARG A 52 2.49 -9.70 -8.17
CA ARG A 52 1.19 -9.38 -7.60
C ARG A 52 0.67 -10.55 -6.78
N VAL A 53 0.40 -10.31 -5.49
CA VAL A 53 -0.21 -11.30 -4.59
C VAL A 53 -1.70 -11.01 -4.47
N LEU A 54 -2.53 -11.94 -4.91
CA LEU A 54 -3.99 -11.83 -4.90
C LEU A 54 -4.58 -12.71 -3.79
N GLY A 55 -5.69 -12.28 -3.23
CA GLY A 55 -6.43 -13.00 -2.19
C GLY A 55 -7.49 -12.13 -1.54
N GLY A 56 -8.50 -12.74 -0.93
CA GLY A 56 -9.54 -12.06 -0.16
C GLY A 56 -9.02 -11.35 1.09
N ALA A 57 -9.91 -10.70 1.84
CA ALA A 57 -9.58 -10.14 3.14
C ALA A 57 -9.11 -11.25 4.10
N GLY A 58 -8.15 -10.95 4.98
CA GLY A 58 -7.66 -11.90 6.00
C GLY A 58 -6.79 -13.04 5.50
N THR A 59 -6.49 -13.16 4.21
CA THR A 59 -5.68 -14.28 3.64
C THR A 59 -4.18 -14.14 3.87
N GLY A 60 -3.71 -13.19 4.65
CA GLY A 60 -2.31 -13.01 5.01
C GLY A 60 -1.45 -12.30 3.96
N LYS A 61 -2.02 -11.54 3.00
CA LYS A 61 -1.24 -10.78 2.00
C LYS A 61 -0.19 -9.87 2.64
N THR A 62 -0.57 -9.16 3.70
CA THR A 62 0.35 -8.31 4.46
C THR A 62 1.46 -9.10 5.11
N VAL A 63 1.16 -10.29 5.66
CA VAL A 63 2.16 -11.18 6.26
C VAL A 63 3.18 -11.64 5.20
N VAL A 64 2.71 -11.99 4.00
CA VAL A 64 3.60 -12.32 2.87
C VAL A 64 4.51 -11.14 2.54
N ALA A 65 3.98 -9.91 2.49
CA ALA A 65 4.77 -8.70 2.21
C ALA A 65 5.83 -8.44 3.30
N LEU A 66 5.47 -8.59 4.60
CA LEU A 66 6.41 -8.46 5.72
C LEU A 66 7.59 -9.44 5.60
N HIS A 67 7.28 -10.72 5.39
CA HIS A 67 8.31 -11.74 5.24
C HIS A 67 9.12 -11.58 3.95
N ARG A 68 8.51 -11.07 2.89
CA ARG A 68 9.22 -10.73 1.65
C ARG A 68 10.20 -9.58 1.89
N ALA A 69 9.80 -8.52 2.58
CA ALA A 69 10.67 -7.41 2.93
C ALA A 69 11.85 -7.88 3.79
N LYS A 70 11.60 -8.72 4.80
CA LYS A 70 12.66 -9.36 5.59
C LYS A 70 13.65 -10.14 4.73
N TYR A 71 13.13 -11.03 3.86
CA TYR A 71 13.98 -11.83 2.97
C TYR A 71 14.84 -10.94 2.06
N LEU A 72 14.25 -9.94 1.43
CA LEU A 72 15.00 -9.02 0.58
C LEU A 72 16.04 -8.22 1.39
N ALA A 73 15.71 -7.77 2.59
CA ALA A 73 16.65 -7.06 3.46
C ALA A 73 17.85 -7.93 3.84
N SER A 74 17.65 -9.24 4.05
CA SER A 74 18.77 -10.19 4.29
C SER A 74 19.67 -10.36 3.07
N GLN A 75 19.16 -10.12 1.85
CA GLN A 75 19.93 -10.20 0.61
C GLN A 75 20.58 -8.87 0.21
N CYS A 76 20.14 -7.75 0.78
CA CYS A 76 20.68 -6.42 0.47
C CYS A 76 22.17 -6.32 0.82
N THR A 77 22.95 -5.79 -0.12
CA THR A 77 24.38 -5.49 0.05
C THR A 77 24.65 -3.99 -0.08
N GLY A 78 25.68 -3.50 0.57
CA GLY A 78 26.10 -2.10 0.48
C GLY A 78 25.00 -1.11 0.84
N GLN A 79 24.69 -0.19 -0.07
CA GLN A 79 23.70 0.88 0.11
C GLN A 79 22.26 0.52 -0.30
N GLN A 80 22.02 -0.74 -0.68
CA GLN A 80 20.68 -1.18 -1.08
C GLN A 80 19.69 -1.04 0.06
N ARG A 81 18.48 -0.59 -0.27
CA ARG A 81 17.37 -0.39 0.67
C ARG A 81 16.07 -0.96 0.11
N ILE A 82 15.20 -1.36 1.00
CA ILE A 82 13.83 -1.80 0.69
C ILE A 82 12.89 -0.68 1.05
N LEU A 83 12.12 -0.21 0.08
CA LEU A 83 11.02 0.71 0.32
C LEU A 83 9.71 -0.08 0.48
N PHE A 84 9.11 0.00 1.67
CA PHE A 84 7.82 -0.59 1.97
C PHE A 84 6.78 0.52 2.06
N THR A 85 5.94 0.66 1.04
CA THR A 85 4.90 1.70 1.01
C THR A 85 3.55 1.16 1.44
N THR A 86 2.77 2.02 2.09
CA THR A 86 1.37 1.78 2.47
C THR A 86 0.51 2.95 2.04
N TYR A 87 -0.80 2.77 2.05
CA TYR A 87 -1.74 3.84 1.70
C TYR A 87 -1.93 4.83 2.86
N THR A 88 -1.97 4.36 4.11
CA THR A 88 -2.21 5.22 5.28
C THR A 88 -1.03 5.22 6.26
N ALA A 89 -0.89 6.31 7.02
CA ALA A 89 0.12 6.45 8.07
C ALA A 89 -0.06 5.40 9.19
N ASN A 90 -1.30 5.11 9.58
CA ASN A 90 -1.59 4.11 10.62
C ASN A 90 -1.15 2.71 10.19
N LEU A 91 -1.39 2.36 8.91
CA LEU A 91 -0.92 1.07 8.38
C LEU A 91 0.61 1.02 8.32
N ALA A 92 1.28 2.14 7.98
CA ALA A 92 2.74 2.20 8.01
C ALA A 92 3.29 1.95 9.43
N ALA A 93 2.67 2.52 10.46
CA ALA A 93 3.06 2.31 11.85
C ALA A 93 2.85 0.84 12.28
N ASP A 94 1.71 0.22 11.94
CA ASP A 94 1.45 -1.21 12.23
C ASP A 94 2.45 -2.13 11.52
N ILE A 95 2.75 -1.86 10.25
CA ILE A 95 3.77 -2.59 9.48
C ILE A 95 5.15 -2.48 10.14
N GLN A 96 5.55 -1.28 10.56
CA GLN A 96 6.83 -1.07 11.22
C GLN A 96 6.93 -1.83 12.54
N GLU A 97 5.87 -1.85 13.33
CA GLU A 97 5.80 -2.63 14.57
C GLU A 97 5.90 -4.15 14.30
N ASN A 98 5.18 -4.64 13.29
CA ASN A 98 5.23 -6.05 12.93
C ASN A 98 6.59 -6.47 12.35
N LEU A 99 7.27 -5.62 11.59
CA LEU A 99 8.64 -5.88 11.14
C LEU A 99 9.61 -5.99 12.31
N ARG A 100 9.47 -5.17 13.36
CA ARG A 100 10.31 -5.27 14.58
C ARG A 100 10.20 -6.63 15.27
N LYS A 101 9.07 -7.32 15.12
CA LYS A 101 8.85 -8.66 15.72
C LYS A 101 9.56 -9.80 14.96
N ILE A 102 9.82 -9.61 13.67
CA ILE A 102 10.38 -10.67 12.81
C ILE A 102 11.76 -10.39 12.26
N CYS A 103 12.20 -9.14 12.21
CA CYS A 103 13.48 -8.73 11.63
C CYS A 103 14.55 -8.48 12.70
N SER A 104 15.80 -8.72 12.34
CA SER A 104 16.95 -8.24 13.11
C SER A 104 17.13 -6.72 13.00
N ILE A 105 17.93 -6.12 13.88
CA ILE A 105 18.27 -4.68 13.83
C ILE A 105 18.92 -4.32 12.49
N GLU A 106 19.77 -5.19 11.97
CA GLU A 106 20.46 -4.98 10.69
C GLU A 106 19.50 -5.02 9.49
N GLU A 107 18.54 -5.95 9.51
CA GLU A 107 17.49 -6.02 8.48
C GLU A 107 16.59 -4.78 8.54
N LEU A 108 16.19 -4.34 9.75
CA LEU A 108 15.35 -3.15 9.93
C LEU A 108 16.01 -1.87 9.40
N ARG A 109 17.33 -1.72 9.54
CA ARG A 109 18.07 -0.57 8.98
C ARG A 109 18.00 -0.49 7.46
N LYS A 110 17.73 -1.61 6.79
CA LYS A 110 17.62 -1.70 5.33
C LYS A 110 16.21 -1.53 4.81
N ILE A 111 15.19 -1.53 5.69
CA ILE A 111 13.77 -1.41 5.34
C ILE A 111 13.28 -0.03 5.77
N GLU A 112 12.83 0.75 4.81
CA GLU A 112 12.11 1.99 5.07
C GLU A 112 10.61 1.75 4.91
N VAL A 113 9.81 2.03 5.94
CA VAL A 113 8.35 1.95 5.91
C VAL A 113 7.78 3.36 5.92
N ILE A 114 7.03 3.70 4.90
CA ILE A 114 6.45 5.05 4.75
C ILE A 114 5.09 4.95 4.01
N HIS A 115 4.13 5.80 4.35
CA HIS A 115 2.92 5.90 3.53
C HIS A 115 3.17 6.75 2.28
N LEU A 116 2.38 6.48 1.22
CA LEU A 116 2.65 6.99 -0.11
C LEU A 116 2.70 8.52 -0.16
N ASP A 117 1.76 9.21 0.48
CA ASP A 117 1.70 10.68 0.46
C ASP A 117 2.94 11.33 1.11
N ALA A 118 3.43 10.76 2.23
CA ALA A 118 4.65 11.24 2.86
C ALA A 118 5.87 10.99 1.98
N TRP A 119 5.91 9.84 1.28
CA TRP A 119 6.99 9.55 0.35
C TRP A 119 6.98 10.52 -0.84
N VAL A 120 5.81 10.76 -1.45
CA VAL A 120 5.65 11.73 -2.54
C VAL A 120 6.05 13.13 -2.10
N SER A 121 5.57 13.59 -0.93
CA SER A 121 5.90 14.90 -0.38
C SER A 121 7.41 15.08 -0.16
N ARG A 122 8.08 14.04 0.34
CA ARG A 122 9.53 14.04 0.49
C ARG A 122 10.24 14.09 -0.86
N PHE A 123 9.84 13.24 -1.80
CA PHE A 123 10.42 13.19 -3.14
C PHE A 123 10.31 14.54 -3.86
N MET A 124 9.15 15.18 -3.83
CA MET A 124 8.93 16.48 -4.45
C MET A 124 9.86 17.55 -3.85
N ARG A 125 9.98 17.58 -2.52
CA ARG A 125 10.87 18.52 -1.81
C ARG A 125 12.33 18.31 -2.18
N GLU A 126 12.80 17.06 -2.17
CA GLU A 126 14.17 16.70 -2.53
C GLU A 126 14.49 16.96 -4.01
N SER A 127 13.47 16.90 -4.87
CA SER A 127 13.58 17.22 -6.31
C SER A 127 13.47 18.71 -6.62
N GLY A 128 13.38 19.57 -5.60
CA GLY A 128 13.32 21.03 -5.76
C GLY A 128 11.97 21.58 -6.20
N PHE A 129 10.89 20.80 -6.11
CA PHE A 129 9.55 21.31 -6.34
C PHE A 129 9.12 22.21 -5.18
N SER A 130 8.79 23.47 -5.48
CA SER A 130 8.33 24.47 -4.52
C SER A 130 6.81 24.51 -4.32
N PHE A 131 6.09 23.49 -4.80
CA PHE A 131 4.64 23.45 -4.68
C PHE A 131 4.19 23.02 -3.29
N GLN A 132 3.15 23.66 -2.81
CA GLN A 132 2.46 23.23 -1.60
C GLN A 132 1.40 22.20 -1.98
N ILE A 133 1.43 21.04 -1.31
CA ILE A 133 0.40 20.00 -1.50
C ILE A 133 -0.85 20.47 -0.75
N GLY A 134 -1.94 20.73 -1.49
CA GLY A 134 -3.25 21.02 -0.92
C GLY A 134 -4.05 19.74 -0.72
N TYR A 135 -4.60 19.55 0.48
CA TYR A 135 -5.61 18.54 0.76
C TYR A 135 -7.02 19.16 0.63
N ASP A 136 -8.05 18.32 0.67
CA ASP A 136 -9.44 18.76 0.42
C ASP A 136 -9.87 19.99 1.20
N ASP A 137 -9.49 20.12 2.47
CA ASP A 137 -9.79 21.29 3.30
C ASP A 137 -9.13 22.58 2.79
N ALA A 138 -7.95 22.48 2.19
CA ALA A 138 -7.24 23.61 1.60
C ALA A 138 -7.78 23.97 0.21
N LEU A 139 -8.46 23.05 -0.47
CA LEU A 139 -9.03 23.25 -1.79
C LEU A 139 -10.39 23.95 -1.75
N ALA A 140 -11.16 23.81 -0.66
CA ALA A 140 -12.48 24.41 -0.53
C ALA A 140 -12.52 25.92 -0.83
N PRO A 141 -11.66 26.78 -0.21
CA PRO A 141 -11.67 28.22 -0.50
C PRO A 141 -11.20 28.53 -1.94
N ILE A 142 -10.40 27.65 -2.55
CA ILE A 142 -9.97 27.81 -3.95
C ILE A 142 -11.15 27.58 -4.88
N TRP A 143 -11.99 26.58 -4.60
CA TRP A 143 -13.20 26.31 -5.35
C TRP A 143 -14.22 27.46 -5.23
N GLU A 144 -14.46 27.96 -4.01
CA GLU A 144 -15.34 29.11 -3.79
C GLU A 144 -14.89 30.33 -4.61
N LYS A 145 -13.59 30.61 -4.59
CA LYS A 145 -13.00 31.70 -5.37
C LYS A 145 -13.13 31.46 -6.88
N ALA A 146 -12.91 30.24 -7.35
CA ALA A 146 -13.05 29.88 -8.78
C ALA A 146 -14.48 30.08 -9.27
N LEU A 147 -15.46 29.65 -8.48
CA LEU A 147 -16.87 29.79 -8.80
C LEU A 147 -17.31 31.27 -8.79
N PHE A 148 -16.81 32.07 -7.83
CA PHE A 148 -17.06 33.50 -7.80
C PHE A 148 -16.50 34.21 -9.04
N LEU A 149 -15.31 33.84 -9.50
CA LEU A 149 -14.66 34.38 -10.70
C LEU A 149 -15.34 33.95 -12.01
N ALA A 150 -16.07 32.86 -12.01
CA ALA A 150 -16.81 32.39 -13.20
C ALA A 150 -17.89 33.40 -13.64
N ASN A 151 -18.36 34.27 -12.74
CA ASN A 151 -19.31 35.36 -13.00
C ASN A 151 -20.55 34.97 -13.83
N THR A 152 -20.96 33.71 -13.76
CA THR A 152 -22.12 33.13 -14.44
C THR A 152 -22.90 32.24 -13.46
N GLU A 153 -24.22 32.22 -13.57
CA GLU A 153 -25.02 31.21 -12.90
C GLU A 153 -24.64 29.83 -13.45
N LEU A 154 -23.91 29.08 -12.64
CA LEU A 154 -23.49 27.73 -13.01
C LEU A 154 -24.66 26.77 -12.73
N PRO A 155 -25.00 25.86 -13.68
CA PRO A 155 -26.21 25.02 -13.59
C PRO A 155 -26.09 23.90 -12.56
N TYR A 156 -24.90 23.66 -12.01
CA TYR A 156 -24.63 22.57 -11.09
C TYR A 156 -23.99 23.07 -9.81
N ASP A 157 -24.01 22.26 -8.76
CA ASP A 157 -23.35 22.58 -7.48
C ASP A 157 -21.82 22.39 -7.55
N VAL A 158 -21.13 22.81 -6.49
CA VAL A 158 -19.67 22.74 -6.38
C VAL A 158 -19.14 21.31 -6.51
N SER A 159 -19.89 20.35 -5.94
CA SER A 159 -19.48 18.94 -5.93
C SER A 159 -19.39 18.34 -7.34
N PHE A 160 -20.31 18.73 -8.22
CA PHE A 160 -20.27 18.34 -9.63
C PHE A 160 -18.98 18.83 -10.31
N TYR A 161 -18.60 20.10 -10.10
CA TYR A 161 -17.38 20.65 -10.73
C TYR A 161 -16.11 20.04 -10.15
N GLN A 162 -16.09 19.70 -8.87
CA GLN A 162 -14.99 19.00 -8.24
C GLN A 162 -14.84 17.59 -8.79
N GLU A 163 -15.94 16.87 -8.96
CA GLU A 163 -15.94 15.52 -9.51
C GLU A 163 -15.51 15.52 -10.98
N GLU A 164 -16.05 16.44 -11.79
CA GLU A 164 -15.67 16.61 -13.20
C GLU A 164 -14.17 16.97 -13.34
N TRP A 165 -13.67 17.83 -12.46
CA TRP A 165 -12.25 18.16 -12.40
C TRP A 165 -11.40 16.93 -12.13
N ASN A 166 -11.72 16.16 -11.12
CA ASN A 166 -10.95 14.99 -10.74
C ASN A 166 -11.04 13.85 -11.77
N ARG A 167 -12.24 13.56 -12.27
CA ARG A 167 -12.48 12.43 -13.19
C ARG A 167 -12.10 12.72 -14.62
N VAL A 168 -12.22 13.96 -15.07
CA VAL A 168 -12.01 14.32 -16.46
C VAL A 168 -10.71 15.10 -16.63
N VAL A 169 -10.53 16.21 -15.92
CA VAL A 169 -9.36 17.07 -16.12
C VAL A 169 -8.09 16.39 -15.61
N ILE A 170 -8.09 15.97 -14.34
CA ILE A 170 -6.89 15.40 -13.71
C ILE A 170 -6.62 13.99 -14.22
N SER A 171 -7.61 13.09 -14.18
CA SER A 171 -7.38 11.67 -14.49
C SER A 171 -7.06 11.40 -15.95
N GLN A 172 -7.49 12.28 -16.86
CA GLN A 172 -7.25 12.15 -18.30
C GLN A 172 -6.24 13.19 -18.84
N GLU A 173 -5.60 13.95 -17.92
CA GLU A 173 -4.60 14.98 -18.27
C GLU A 173 -5.10 15.99 -19.31
N ALA A 174 -6.38 16.39 -19.21
CA ALA A 174 -7.02 17.30 -20.14
C ALA A 174 -6.60 18.75 -19.86
N ILE A 175 -5.47 19.18 -20.41
CA ILE A 175 -4.86 20.50 -20.19
C ILE A 175 -5.52 21.60 -21.04
N THR A 176 -6.13 21.23 -22.18
CA THR A 176 -6.78 22.17 -23.10
C THR A 176 -8.28 21.95 -23.16
N ARG A 177 -9.03 23.01 -23.58
CA ARG A 177 -10.48 22.92 -23.79
C ARG A 177 -10.85 21.79 -24.76
N ASP A 178 -10.08 21.62 -25.84
CA ASP A 178 -10.36 20.59 -26.84
C ASP A 178 -10.16 19.18 -26.28
N GLN A 179 -9.15 18.96 -25.46
CA GLN A 179 -8.93 17.71 -24.74
C GLN A 179 -10.07 17.43 -23.76
N TYR A 180 -10.48 18.44 -23.01
CA TYR A 180 -11.61 18.32 -22.08
C TYR A 180 -12.90 17.96 -22.80
N LEU A 181 -13.23 18.59 -23.92
CA LEU A 181 -14.43 18.30 -24.69
C LEU A 181 -14.44 16.89 -25.31
N LYS A 182 -13.28 16.33 -25.61
CA LYS A 182 -13.10 14.97 -26.16
C LYS A 182 -12.93 13.90 -25.07
N ALA A 183 -12.77 14.29 -23.84
CA ALA A 183 -12.53 13.36 -22.75
C ALA A 183 -13.72 12.44 -22.50
N SER A 184 -13.45 11.18 -22.17
CA SER A 184 -14.47 10.19 -21.87
C SER A 184 -15.15 10.48 -20.53
N ARG A 185 -16.47 10.39 -20.51
CA ARG A 185 -17.32 10.54 -19.31
C ARG A 185 -18.04 9.26 -18.96
N ASN A 186 -17.37 8.12 -19.21
CA ASN A 186 -17.93 6.82 -18.84
C ASN A 186 -17.99 6.75 -17.31
N GLY A 187 -19.21 6.85 -16.79
CA GLY A 187 -19.58 6.58 -15.41
C GLY A 187 -19.72 5.09 -15.17
#